data_78ebd193a414169f77ed07b1178db382
#
_entry.id   78ebd193a414169f77ed07b1178db382
#
_cell.length_a   1.000
_cell.length_b   1.000
_cell.length_c   1.000
_cell.angle_alpha   90.00
_cell.angle_beta   90.00
_cell.angle_gamma   90.00
#
_symmetry.space_group_name_H-M   'P 1'
#
loop_
_entity.id
_entity.type
_entity.pdbx_description
1 polymer ?
#
loop_
_entity_poly.entity_id
_entity_poly.type
_entity_poly.pdbx_seq_one_letter_code
_entity_poly.pdbx_strand_id
1 'polypeptide(L)'
;MLPNRDLVEVTPSKKHQEVVDYKINPAAKYSDGHKVVCDDFQLTKLASERADLFASDLPIYHQVAELYCAPGADRFRVVFKPGFGQRYRELFSAGTVLPAHAVTKRAEVESVTATVESGVEEDLLRLGKAWQELFDITKTDPATVPTFGPYRIAEKGERGQLVLRENSEWAGDRPAQLPIYVWGPGADLPKLAEDNQISVLDAPVKTDFAAAGIASEKFSISRQPSDRLDTLSLADTGIFADEGSRHAFSSCIDRKALVKTTSEFSRNRVTATGLRVLQPSAPTHPRLKALSGAHMTRDIPAAKAALEGATVRIGYLQEHERYAKQVETIKNSCAEAGITVEAVPLTATNYGTLGEDYDALLSTLSGFGRNGLSKADQASLLPEILRAEKELQQAMWTIPLTTEPRAIATLKNLDNVVDNPGNVGLSWNMDRWVELDHIPETTSATDTSTKKS
;
A
#
# COMPACT_ATOMS: atom_id res chain seq x y z
N MET A 1 -1.72 -14.23 -2.88
CA MET A 1 -1.39 -13.55 -4.15
C MET A 1 -0.72 -14.56 -5.08
N LEU A 2 -1.03 -14.57 -6.39
CA LEU A 2 -0.33 -15.43 -7.36
C LEU A 2 0.87 -14.64 -7.93
N PRO A 3 2.05 -15.28 -8.09
CA PRO A 3 3.18 -14.63 -8.74
C PRO A 3 2.85 -14.22 -10.18
N ASN A 4 3.30 -13.03 -10.59
CA ASN A 4 3.21 -12.62 -11.99
C ASN A 4 4.26 -13.38 -12.81
N ARG A 5 3.81 -14.36 -13.59
CA ARG A 5 4.69 -15.20 -14.41
C ARG A 5 5.29 -14.46 -15.61
N ASP A 6 4.71 -13.33 -15.99
CA ASP A 6 5.29 -12.46 -17.02
C ASP A 6 6.59 -11.79 -16.53
N LEU A 7 6.72 -11.65 -15.22
CA LEU A 7 7.91 -11.11 -14.57
C LEU A 7 8.87 -12.21 -14.09
N VAL A 8 8.39 -13.17 -13.28
CA VAL A 8 9.26 -14.09 -12.56
C VAL A 8 8.61 -15.41 -12.24
N GLU A 9 9.37 -16.50 -12.34
CA GLU A 9 9.02 -17.81 -11.81
C GLU A 9 9.61 -17.96 -10.40
N VAL A 10 8.78 -18.38 -9.43
CA VAL A 10 9.15 -18.45 -8.01
C VAL A 10 9.08 -19.89 -7.54
N THR A 11 10.16 -20.41 -6.99
CA THR A 11 10.27 -21.79 -6.54
C THR A 11 10.74 -21.86 -5.08
N PRO A 12 9.84 -22.05 -4.11
CA PRO A 12 10.25 -22.27 -2.72
C PRO A 12 10.97 -23.63 -2.58
N SER A 13 11.99 -23.67 -1.76
CA SER A 13 12.72 -24.90 -1.46
C SER A 13 11.83 -25.89 -0.69
N LYS A 14 11.85 -27.16 -1.10
CA LYS A 14 11.14 -28.25 -0.39
C LYS A 14 11.83 -28.66 0.90
N LYS A 15 13.12 -28.35 1.07
CA LYS A 15 13.93 -28.78 2.20
C LYS A 15 14.14 -27.68 3.25
N HIS A 16 14.16 -26.45 2.82
CA HIS A 16 14.45 -25.28 3.66
C HIS A 16 13.37 -24.22 3.41
N GLN A 17 12.44 -24.06 4.34
CA GLN A 17 11.31 -23.12 4.21
C GLN A 17 11.79 -21.66 4.04
N GLU A 18 12.98 -21.36 4.52
CA GLU A 18 13.60 -20.04 4.46
C GLU A 18 14.19 -19.70 3.08
N VAL A 19 14.24 -20.66 2.15
CA VAL A 19 14.92 -20.48 0.85
C VAL A 19 13.93 -20.45 -0.29
N VAL A 20 14.00 -19.39 -1.11
CA VAL A 20 13.17 -19.23 -2.29
C VAL A 20 14.04 -18.83 -3.48
N ASP A 21 13.97 -19.59 -4.55
CA ASP A 21 14.65 -19.32 -5.81
C ASP A 21 13.73 -18.58 -6.78
N TYR A 22 14.28 -17.58 -7.44
CA TYR A 22 13.60 -16.74 -8.43
C TYR A 22 14.32 -16.86 -9.77
N LYS A 23 13.53 -16.99 -10.85
CA LYS A 23 14.01 -16.98 -12.22
C LYS A 23 13.23 -15.95 -13.01
N ILE A 24 13.89 -14.91 -13.46
CA ILE A 24 13.29 -13.81 -14.22
C ILE A 24 12.91 -14.33 -15.62
N ASN A 25 11.73 -13.93 -16.10
CA ASN A 25 11.29 -14.28 -17.44
C ASN A 25 12.24 -13.62 -18.48
N PRO A 26 12.83 -14.38 -19.40
CA PRO A 26 13.73 -13.80 -20.41
C PRO A 26 13.08 -12.74 -21.31
N ALA A 27 11.74 -12.76 -21.42
CA ALA A 27 10.96 -11.77 -22.16
C ALA A 27 10.62 -10.52 -21.34
N ALA A 28 10.89 -10.51 -20.02
CA ALA A 28 10.60 -9.37 -19.16
C ALA A 28 11.54 -8.20 -19.47
N LYS A 29 10.96 -7.11 -19.96
CA LYS A 29 11.67 -5.88 -20.32
C LYS A 29 10.91 -4.65 -19.84
N TYR A 30 11.66 -3.63 -19.52
CA TYR A 30 11.12 -2.29 -19.32
C TYR A 30 10.78 -1.63 -20.66
N SER A 31 9.98 -0.56 -20.60
CA SER A 31 9.50 0.18 -21.78
C SER A 31 10.59 0.83 -22.62
N ASP A 32 11.80 0.92 -22.12
CA ASP A 32 13.00 1.39 -22.83
C ASP A 32 13.84 0.24 -23.43
N GLY A 33 13.35 -1.00 -23.36
CA GLY A 33 13.98 -2.19 -23.90
C GLY A 33 15.01 -2.87 -23.00
N HIS A 34 15.35 -2.28 -21.83
CA HIS A 34 16.24 -2.92 -20.88
C HIS A 34 15.57 -4.15 -20.26
N LYS A 35 16.34 -5.23 -20.12
CA LYS A 35 15.85 -6.45 -19.45
C LYS A 35 15.65 -6.21 -17.96
N VAL A 36 14.66 -6.85 -17.39
CA VAL A 36 14.55 -6.97 -15.93
C VAL A 36 15.64 -7.92 -15.45
N VAL A 37 16.38 -7.51 -14.44
CA VAL A 37 17.52 -8.24 -13.87
C VAL A 37 17.43 -8.28 -12.35
N CYS A 38 18.27 -9.09 -11.71
CA CYS A 38 18.19 -9.24 -10.25
C CYS A 38 18.53 -7.96 -9.49
N ASP A 39 19.27 -7.01 -10.08
CA ASP A 39 19.54 -5.69 -9.48
C ASP A 39 18.26 -4.90 -9.19
N ASP A 40 17.19 -5.08 -9.99
CA ASP A 40 15.89 -4.43 -9.76
C ASP A 40 15.25 -4.91 -8.44
N PHE A 41 15.44 -6.18 -8.11
CA PHE A 41 14.97 -6.79 -6.86
C PHE A 41 15.88 -6.44 -5.68
N GLN A 42 17.19 -6.38 -5.91
CA GLN A 42 18.17 -5.96 -4.92
C GLN A 42 17.94 -4.49 -4.51
N LEU A 43 17.58 -3.63 -5.46
CA LEU A 43 17.24 -2.23 -5.19
C LEU A 43 16.06 -2.12 -4.21
N THR A 44 15.03 -2.95 -4.38
CA THR A 44 13.87 -2.98 -3.47
C THR A 44 14.29 -3.40 -2.06
N LYS A 45 15.15 -4.41 -1.94
CA LYS A 45 15.68 -4.87 -0.64
C LYS A 45 16.50 -3.76 0.02
N LEU A 46 17.41 -3.13 -0.72
CA LEU A 46 18.22 -2.02 -0.24
C LEU A 46 17.36 -0.87 0.25
N ALA A 47 16.33 -0.48 -0.51
CA ALA A 47 15.41 0.58 -0.13
C ALA A 47 14.66 0.28 1.18
N SER A 48 14.38 -0.99 1.45
CA SER A 48 13.79 -1.44 2.73
C SER A 48 14.78 -1.39 3.90
N GLU A 49 16.04 -1.73 3.66
CA GLU A 49 17.07 -1.76 4.69
C GLU A 49 17.59 -0.36 5.07
N ARG A 50 17.59 0.54 4.09
CA ARG A 50 18.04 1.91 4.22
C ARG A 50 16.87 2.89 4.06
N ALA A 51 15.81 2.64 4.85
CA ALA A 51 14.62 3.51 4.86
C ALA A 51 14.98 4.99 5.11
N ASP A 52 16.06 5.24 5.84
CA ASP A 52 16.65 6.55 6.07
C ASP A 52 17.07 7.26 4.77
N LEU A 53 17.66 6.53 3.82
CA LEU A 53 18.13 7.08 2.54
C LEU A 53 17.06 7.08 1.45
N PHE A 54 16.19 6.05 1.44
CA PHE A 54 15.21 5.85 0.36
C PHE A 54 13.81 6.36 0.70
N ALA A 55 13.58 6.84 1.94
CA ALA A 55 12.27 7.24 2.44
C ALA A 55 11.18 6.16 2.17
N SER A 56 11.54 4.89 2.28
CA SER A 56 10.66 3.76 1.98
C SER A 56 10.27 3.00 3.24
N ASP A 57 9.09 2.35 3.20
CA ASP A 57 8.63 1.46 4.26
C ASP A 57 8.10 0.15 3.64
N LEU A 58 8.92 -0.87 3.70
CA LEU A 58 8.64 -2.21 3.16
C LEU A 58 8.86 -3.28 4.25
N PRO A 59 8.00 -3.35 5.27
CA PRO A 59 8.24 -4.15 6.49
C PRO A 59 8.48 -5.64 6.23
N ILE A 60 7.86 -6.21 5.17
CA ILE A 60 8.02 -7.63 4.82
C ILE A 60 9.48 -8.00 4.53
N TYR A 61 10.28 -7.03 4.05
CA TYR A 61 11.70 -7.27 3.75
C TYR A 61 12.56 -7.41 5.00
N HIS A 62 12.11 -6.95 6.16
CA HIS A 62 12.81 -7.17 7.42
C HIS A 62 12.90 -8.67 7.79
N GLN A 63 12.08 -9.52 7.17
CA GLN A 63 12.16 -10.99 7.31
C GLN A 63 13.23 -11.60 6.41
N VAL A 64 13.71 -10.88 5.40
CA VAL A 64 14.78 -11.34 4.52
C VAL A 64 16.12 -11.18 5.22
N ALA A 65 16.87 -12.28 5.33
CA ALA A 65 18.24 -12.24 5.80
C ALA A 65 19.17 -11.80 4.67
N GLU A 66 19.07 -12.45 3.51
CA GLU A 66 19.96 -12.20 2.39
C GLU A 66 19.25 -12.37 1.04
N LEU A 67 19.67 -11.60 0.06
CA LEU A 67 19.33 -11.76 -1.34
C LEU A 67 20.64 -11.96 -2.12
N TYR A 68 20.82 -13.15 -2.66
CA TYR A 68 21.99 -13.50 -3.48
C TYR A 68 21.70 -13.16 -4.92
N CYS A 69 22.38 -12.15 -5.43
CA CYS A 69 22.22 -11.59 -6.76
C CYS A 69 23.63 -11.32 -7.32
N ALA A 70 23.92 -11.79 -8.55
CA ALA A 70 25.07 -11.31 -9.30
C ALA A 70 24.63 -10.17 -10.25
N PRO A 71 25.43 -9.14 -10.46
CA PRO A 71 25.07 -8.02 -11.32
C PRO A 71 24.55 -8.48 -12.68
N GLY A 72 23.36 -8.01 -13.08
CA GLY A 72 22.73 -8.35 -14.36
C GLY A 72 22.21 -9.78 -14.51
N ALA A 73 22.19 -10.59 -13.44
CA ALA A 73 21.74 -11.97 -13.52
C ALA A 73 20.21 -12.07 -13.73
N ASP A 74 19.79 -13.15 -14.40
CA ASP A 74 18.37 -13.52 -14.60
C ASP A 74 17.84 -14.45 -13.52
N ARG A 75 18.64 -14.74 -12.49
CA ARG A 75 18.29 -15.60 -11.36
C ARG A 75 18.84 -15.02 -10.08
N PHE A 76 18.07 -15.19 -9.01
CA PHE A 76 18.50 -14.81 -7.67
C PHE A 76 17.84 -15.69 -6.63
N ARG A 77 18.36 -15.65 -5.41
CA ARG A 77 17.88 -16.42 -4.27
C ARG A 77 17.61 -15.49 -3.11
N VAL A 78 16.46 -15.66 -2.49
CA VAL A 78 16.13 -15.01 -1.21
C VAL A 78 16.24 -16.03 -0.10
N VAL A 79 16.98 -15.65 0.94
CA VAL A 79 17.07 -16.40 2.20
C VAL A 79 16.40 -15.58 3.28
N PHE A 80 15.39 -16.13 3.90
CA PHE A 80 14.69 -15.52 5.02
C PHE A 80 15.39 -15.81 6.35
N LYS A 81 15.14 -14.98 7.34
CA LYS A 81 15.55 -15.24 8.72
C LYS A 81 14.94 -16.54 9.24
N PRO A 82 15.58 -17.23 10.21
CA PRO A 82 15.05 -18.48 10.75
C PRO A 82 13.60 -18.39 11.20
N GLY A 83 12.76 -19.30 10.69
CA GLY A 83 11.34 -19.35 10.99
C GLY A 83 10.46 -18.45 10.11
N PHE A 84 11.01 -17.74 9.13
CA PHE A 84 10.29 -16.95 8.16
C PHE A 84 10.33 -17.59 6.75
N GLY A 85 9.67 -16.98 5.77
CA GLY A 85 9.67 -17.42 4.36
C GLY A 85 8.30 -17.86 3.84
N GLN A 86 7.29 -18.07 4.68
CA GLN A 86 5.97 -18.54 4.25
C GLN A 86 5.20 -17.48 3.44
N ARG A 87 5.51 -16.19 3.69
CA ARG A 87 4.94 -15.05 2.97
C ARG A 87 5.77 -14.59 1.76
N TYR A 88 6.63 -15.43 1.23
CA TYR A 88 7.48 -15.09 0.07
C TYR A 88 6.70 -14.50 -1.12
N ARG A 89 5.40 -14.80 -1.24
CA ARG A 89 4.53 -14.29 -2.31
C ARG A 89 4.15 -12.82 -2.15
N GLU A 90 4.46 -12.22 -1.02
CA GLU A 90 4.21 -10.80 -0.75
C GLU A 90 5.44 -9.94 -1.02
N LEU A 91 6.63 -10.56 -1.17
CA LEU A 91 7.79 -9.87 -1.70
C LEU A 91 7.55 -9.46 -3.15
N PHE A 92 8.18 -8.38 -3.54
CA PHE A 92 8.19 -7.90 -4.92
C PHE A 92 6.76 -7.68 -5.47
N SER A 93 5.90 -7.11 -4.64
CA SER A 93 4.53 -6.75 -5.02
C SER A 93 4.53 -5.64 -6.08
N ALA A 94 3.38 -5.45 -6.74
CA ALA A 94 3.22 -4.40 -7.75
C ALA A 94 3.67 -3.03 -7.22
N GLY A 95 4.47 -2.32 -8.02
CA GLY A 95 5.02 -1.00 -7.69
C GLY A 95 6.26 -1.01 -6.79
N THR A 96 6.78 -2.18 -6.40
CA THR A 96 8.00 -2.24 -5.56
C THR A 96 9.27 -2.61 -6.33
N VAL A 97 9.16 -3.34 -7.45
CA VAL A 97 10.30 -3.65 -8.33
C VAL A 97 10.42 -2.52 -9.34
N LEU A 98 11.50 -1.76 -9.27
CA LEU A 98 11.71 -0.54 -10.04
C LEU A 98 13.01 -0.62 -10.86
N PRO A 99 13.13 0.14 -11.98
CA PRO A 99 14.23 0.00 -12.93
C PRO A 99 15.58 0.44 -12.34
N ALA A 100 16.35 -0.52 -11.85
CA ALA A 100 17.67 -0.28 -11.23
C ALA A 100 18.62 0.44 -12.18
N HIS A 101 18.62 0.10 -13.48
CA HIS A 101 19.47 0.73 -14.49
C HIS A 101 19.20 2.25 -14.61
N ALA A 102 17.95 2.69 -14.45
CA ALA A 102 17.63 4.11 -14.49
C ALA A 102 18.09 4.84 -13.21
N VAL A 103 17.99 4.18 -12.05
CA VAL A 103 18.46 4.72 -10.78
C VAL A 103 19.98 4.79 -10.74
N THR A 104 20.68 3.71 -11.12
CA THR A 104 22.16 3.66 -11.14
C THR A 104 22.76 4.66 -12.11
N LYS A 105 22.16 4.81 -13.30
CA LYS A 105 22.55 5.84 -14.27
C LYS A 105 22.47 7.25 -13.69
N ARG A 106 21.37 7.55 -12.96
CA ARG A 106 21.19 8.86 -12.32
C ARG A 106 22.12 9.06 -11.14
N ALA A 107 22.42 7.98 -10.39
CA ALA A 107 23.34 8.00 -9.27
C ALA A 107 24.83 7.99 -9.66
N GLU A 108 25.12 7.74 -10.93
CA GLU A 108 26.49 7.56 -11.47
C GLU A 108 27.25 6.45 -10.72
N VAL A 109 26.59 5.30 -10.49
CA VAL A 109 27.18 4.09 -9.93
C VAL A 109 27.06 2.92 -10.90
N GLU A 110 27.96 1.92 -10.77
CA GLU A 110 28.04 0.80 -11.71
C GLU A 110 26.81 -0.09 -11.70
N SER A 111 26.44 -0.60 -10.54
CA SER A 111 25.22 -1.41 -10.31
C SER A 111 24.79 -1.32 -8.86
N VAL A 112 23.52 -1.69 -8.60
CA VAL A 112 23.00 -1.79 -7.21
C VAL A 112 23.75 -2.85 -6.43
N THR A 113 23.94 -4.03 -7.04
CA THR A 113 24.62 -5.16 -6.40
C THR A 113 26.06 -4.81 -6.03
N ALA A 114 26.83 -4.22 -6.94
CA ALA A 114 28.20 -3.79 -6.66
C ALA A 114 28.25 -2.72 -5.55
N THR A 115 27.29 -1.79 -5.52
CA THR A 115 27.21 -0.76 -4.46
C THR A 115 26.89 -1.38 -3.09
N VAL A 116 25.98 -2.35 -3.04
CA VAL A 116 25.67 -3.09 -1.79
C VAL A 116 26.88 -3.88 -1.30
N GLU A 117 27.60 -4.56 -2.22
CA GLU A 117 28.79 -5.36 -1.86
C GLU A 117 29.95 -4.48 -1.38
N SER A 118 30.16 -3.32 -2.00
CA SER A 118 31.23 -2.39 -1.58
C SER A 118 30.94 -1.71 -0.24
N GLY A 119 29.66 -1.47 0.07
CA GLY A 119 29.22 -0.80 1.30
C GLY A 119 29.69 0.66 1.39
N VAL A 120 30.07 1.30 0.26
CA VAL A 120 30.51 2.70 0.25
C VAL A 120 29.32 3.61 0.49
N GLU A 121 29.31 4.28 1.63
CA GLU A 121 28.16 5.11 2.09
C GLU A 121 27.84 6.25 1.11
N GLU A 122 28.84 6.86 0.48
CA GLU A 122 28.62 7.91 -0.52
C GLU A 122 27.83 7.41 -1.73
N ASP A 123 28.09 6.17 -2.18
CA ASP A 123 27.37 5.55 -3.29
C ASP A 123 25.94 5.20 -2.89
N LEU A 124 25.74 4.72 -1.67
CA LEU A 124 24.41 4.47 -1.11
C LEU A 124 23.58 5.75 -0.99
N LEU A 125 24.18 6.86 -0.54
CA LEU A 125 23.54 8.16 -0.50
C LEU A 125 23.13 8.64 -1.91
N ARG A 126 24.02 8.46 -2.92
CA ARG A 126 23.71 8.81 -4.31
C ARG A 126 22.54 7.97 -4.85
N LEU A 127 22.53 6.67 -4.58
CA LEU A 127 21.42 5.80 -4.96
C LEU A 127 20.09 6.22 -4.31
N GLY A 128 20.09 6.48 -3.01
CA GLY A 128 18.89 6.93 -2.29
C GLY A 128 18.33 8.24 -2.84
N LYS A 129 19.22 9.21 -3.10
CA LYS A 129 18.85 10.50 -3.73
C LYS A 129 18.29 10.29 -5.14
N ALA A 130 18.96 9.48 -5.95
CA ALA A 130 18.53 9.18 -7.31
C ALA A 130 17.15 8.50 -7.34
N TRP A 131 16.91 7.54 -6.44
CA TRP A 131 15.61 6.91 -6.25
C TRP A 131 14.52 7.94 -5.94
N GLN A 132 14.71 8.77 -4.90
CA GLN A 132 13.71 9.76 -4.49
C GLN A 132 13.40 10.78 -5.61
N GLU A 133 14.40 11.18 -6.41
CA GLU A 133 14.20 12.16 -7.47
C GLU A 133 13.62 11.56 -8.74
N LEU A 134 14.02 10.33 -9.12
CA LEU A 134 13.59 9.71 -10.37
C LEU A 134 12.08 9.45 -10.40
N PHE A 135 11.51 9.06 -9.26
CA PHE A 135 10.08 8.75 -9.15
C PHE A 135 9.23 9.91 -8.63
N ASP A 136 9.81 11.09 -8.46
CA ASP A 136 9.09 12.31 -8.14
C ASP A 136 8.72 13.04 -9.45
N ILE A 137 7.43 13.03 -9.79
CA ILE A 137 6.88 13.68 -11.00
C ILE A 137 7.03 15.21 -11.01
N THR A 138 7.45 15.82 -9.90
CA THR A 138 7.77 17.24 -9.81
C THR A 138 9.22 17.55 -10.17
N LYS A 139 10.11 16.54 -10.06
CA LYS A 139 11.55 16.66 -10.31
C LYS A 139 12.01 15.99 -11.60
N THR A 140 11.26 15.00 -12.07
CA THR A 140 11.61 14.21 -13.25
C THR A 140 10.41 14.16 -14.21
N ASP A 141 10.67 14.29 -15.52
CA ASP A 141 9.64 14.02 -16.52
C ASP A 141 9.25 12.55 -16.48
N PRO A 142 8.01 12.21 -16.11
CA PRO A 142 7.58 10.83 -15.94
C PRO A 142 7.66 10.01 -17.24
N ALA A 143 7.63 10.65 -18.42
CA ALA A 143 7.78 9.97 -19.69
C ALA A 143 9.20 9.38 -19.90
N THR A 144 10.18 9.86 -19.15
CA THR A 144 11.57 9.36 -19.21
C THR A 144 11.84 8.22 -18.22
N VAL A 145 10.86 7.87 -17.37
CA VAL A 145 10.99 6.80 -16.39
C VAL A 145 10.56 5.47 -17.01
N PRO A 146 11.46 4.48 -17.11
CA PRO A 146 11.09 3.18 -17.66
C PRO A 146 10.05 2.47 -16.78
N THR A 147 9.07 1.85 -17.41
CA THR A 147 7.99 1.11 -16.74
C THR A 147 7.99 -0.35 -17.15
N PHE A 148 7.56 -1.24 -16.24
CA PHE A 148 7.30 -2.64 -16.52
C PHE A 148 5.79 -2.90 -16.48
N GLY A 149 5.28 -3.64 -17.44
CA GLY A 149 3.85 -3.96 -17.56
C GLY A 149 3.24 -3.48 -18.87
N PRO A 150 1.90 -3.60 -19.04
CA PRO A 150 1.22 -3.32 -20.29
C PRO A 150 1.22 -1.84 -20.71
N TYR A 151 1.54 -0.94 -19.79
CA TYR A 151 1.52 0.49 -20.02
C TYR A 151 2.89 1.14 -19.82
N ARG A 152 3.15 2.18 -20.62
CA ARG A 152 4.19 3.17 -20.36
C ARG A 152 3.59 4.55 -20.18
N ILE A 153 4.24 5.39 -19.40
CA ILE A 153 3.88 6.81 -19.32
C ILE A 153 4.41 7.46 -20.59
N ALA A 154 3.53 7.99 -21.43
CA ALA A 154 3.92 8.60 -22.69
C ALA A 154 4.25 10.09 -22.50
N GLU A 155 3.47 10.79 -21.69
CA GLU A 155 3.61 12.22 -21.43
C GLU A 155 2.90 12.65 -20.18
N LYS A 156 3.27 13.81 -19.66
CA LYS A 156 2.48 14.59 -18.71
C LYS A 156 1.75 15.67 -19.51
N GLY A 157 0.43 15.55 -19.58
CA GLY A 157 -0.39 16.47 -20.38
C GLY A 157 -0.49 17.86 -19.73
N GLU A 158 -0.99 18.81 -20.50
CA GLU A 158 -1.09 20.24 -20.15
C GLU A 158 -1.90 20.51 -18.87
N ARG A 159 -2.89 19.68 -18.57
CA ARG A 159 -3.74 19.78 -17.37
C ARG A 159 -3.19 18.97 -16.19
N GLY A 160 -1.94 18.46 -16.29
CA GLY A 160 -1.27 17.71 -15.25
C GLY A 160 -1.57 16.21 -15.18
N GLN A 161 -2.39 15.70 -16.11
CA GLN A 161 -2.66 14.26 -16.21
C GLN A 161 -1.43 13.51 -16.75
N LEU A 162 -1.29 12.25 -16.34
CA LEU A 162 -0.39 11.31 -16.99
C LEU A 162 -1.15 10.59 -18.12
N VAL A 163 -0.53 10.50 -19.29
CA VAL A 163 -1.07 9.76 -20.41
C VAL A 163 -0.35 8.43 -20.53
N LEU A 164 -1.10 7.35 -20.33
CA LEU A 164 -0.59 6.00 -20.46
C LEU A 164 -0.90 5.48 -21.87
N ARG A 165 0.11 4.88 -22.50
CA ARG A 165 0.00 4.21 -23.77
C ARG A 165 0.54 2.78 -23.68
N GLU A 166 0.29 1.98 -24.69
CA GLU A 166 0.82 0.63 -24.79
C GLU A 166 2.35 0.62 -24.63
N ASN A 167 2.83 -0.33 -23.82
CA ASN A 167 4.25 -0.65 -23.76
C ASN A 167 4.56 -1.73 -24.80
N SER A 168 5.24 -1.36 -25.88
CA SER A 168 5.61 -2.28 -26.99
C SER A 168 6.58 -3.39 -26.58
N GLU A 169 7.30 -3.20 -25.46
CA GLU A 169 8.20 -4.21 -24.90
C GLU A 169 7.48 -5.21 -23.96
N TRP A 170 6.17 -5.00 -23.69
CA TRP A 170 5.39 -5.90 -22.89
C TRP A 170 5.08 -7.20 -23.63
N ALA A 171 5.48 -8.34 -23.06
CA ALA A 171 5.30 -9.66 -23.67
C ALA A 171 3.95 -10.33 -23.32
N GLY A 172 3.16 -9.76 -22.40
CA GLY A 172 1.85 -10.26 -22.01
C GLY A 172 0.71 -9.75 -22.88
N ASP A 173 -0.52 -9.91 -22.41
CA ASP A 173 -1.72 -9.46 -23.11
C ASP A 173 -1.72 -7.94 -23.30
N ARG A 174 -2.19 -7.49 -24.46
CA ARG A 174 -2.35 -6.06 -24.73
C ARG A 174 -3.48 -5.47 -23.90
N PRO A 175 -3.35 -4.22 -23.43
CA PRO A 175 -4.43 -3.57 -22.73
C PRO A 175 -5.64 -3.34 -23.64
N ALA A 176 -6.85 -3.54 -23.07
CA ALA A 176 -8.11 -3.41 -23.81
C ALA A 176 -8.45 -1.96 -24.14
N GLN A 177 -8.03 -1.00 -23.32
CA GLN A 177 -8.32 0.44 -23.46
C GLN A 177 -7.05 1.28 -23.59
N LEU A 178 -7.01 2.18 -24.55
CA LEU A 178 -5.92 3.11 -24.82
C LEU A 178 -6.44 4.39 -25.50
N PRO A 179 -5.88 5.56 -25.18
CA PRO A 179 -4.97 5.83 -24.04
C PRO A 179 -5.72 5.85 -22.71
N ILE A 180 -4.99 5.66 -21.60
CA ILE A 180 -5.51 5.89 -20.25
C ILE A 180 -5.00 7.24 -19.76
N TYR A 181 -5.91 8.08 -19.27
CA TYR A 181 -5.59 9.35 -18.62
C TYR A 181 -5.69 9.19 -17.11
N VAL A 182 -4.58 9.43 -16.39
CA VAL A 182 -4.52 9.32 -14.94
C VAL A 182 -4.41 10.70 -14.32
N TRP A 183 -5.40 11.07 -13.51
CA TRP A 183 -5.48 12.34 -12.82
C TRP A 183 -5.06 12.18 -11.37
N GLY A 184 -4.22 13.08 -10.88
CA GLY A 184 -3.76 13.09 -9.50
C GLY A 184 -4.72 13.79 -8.53
N PRO A 185 -4.36 13.82 -7.24
CA PRO A 185 -5.05 14.64 -6.24
C PRO A 185 -5.07 16.12 -6.66
N GLY A 186 -6.20 16.79 -6.40
CA GLY A 186 -6.36 18.21 -6.77
C GLY A 186 -6.88 18.45 -8.19
N ALA A 187 -7.18 17.41 -8.97
CA ALA A 187 -7.86 17.56 -10.26
C ALA A 187 -9.25 18.19 -10.08
N ASP A 188 -9.63 19.06 -11.03
CA ASP A 188 -10.95 19.70 -11.07
C ASP A 188 -12.01 18.68 -11.49
N LEU A 189 -12.56 17.94 -10.52
CA LEU A 189 -13.56 16.90 -10.77
C LEU A 189 -14.81 17.41 -11.50
N PRO A 190 -15.43 18.56 -11.16
CA PRO A 190 -16.55 19.09 -11.89
C PRO A 190 -16.23 19.31 -13.37
N LYS A 191 -15.08 19.89 -13.68
CA LYS A 191 -14.67 20.13 -15.07
C LYS A 191 -14.39 18.84 -15.82
N LEU A 192 -13.75 17.86 -15.18
CA LEU A 192 -13.49 16.54 -15.77
C LEU A 192 -14.81 15.79 -16.04
N ALA A 193 -15.79 15.91 -15.16
CA ALA A 193 -17.11 15.29 -15.33
C ALA A 193 -17.89 15.96 -16.48
N GLU A 194 -17.87 17.30 -16.57
CA GLU A 194 -18.46 18.06 -17.68
C GLU A 194 -17.87 17.64 -19.03
N ASP A 195 -16.53 17.49 -19.07
CA ASP A 195 -15.78 17.08 -20.26
C ASP A 195 -15.89 15.57 -20.57
N ASN A 196 -16.65 14.79 -19.77
CA ASN A 196 -16.75 13.32 -19.85
C ASN A 196 -15.36 12.61 -19.79
N GLN A 197 -14.45 13.11 -18.99
CA GLN A 197 -13.08 12.59 -18.84
C GLN A 197 -12.93 11.62 -17.67
N ILE A 198 -14.02 11.25 -17.00
CA ILE A 198 -13.99 10.35 -15.84
C ILE A 198 -14.70 9.05 -16.19
N SER A 199 -13.95 7.94 -16.14
CA SER A 199 -14.50 6.58 -16.25
C SER A 199 -14.47 5.84 -14.91
N VAL A 200 -13.39 6.00 -14.16
CA VAL A 200 -13.20 5.41 -12.83
C VAL A 200 -12.65 6.49 -11.90
N LEU A 201 -13.22 6.60 -10.72
CA LEU A 201 -12.82 7.58 -9.72
C LEU A 201 -12.68 6.91 -8.36
N ASP A 202 -11.47 6.93 -7.78
CA ASP A 202 -11.22 6.69 -6.35
C ASP A 202 -11.07 8.07 -5.70
N ALA A 203 -12.16 8.56 -5.16
CA ALA A 203 -12.29 9.95 -4.75
C ALA A 203 -11.83 10.18 -3.31
N PRO A 204 -11.45 11.43 -2.95
CA PRO A 204 -11.39 11.82 -1.55
C PRO A 204 -12.71 11.49 -0.85
N VAL A 205 -12.62 10.88 0.34
CA VAL A 205 -13.78 10.26 1.01
C VAL A 205 -14.94 11.20 1.30
N LYS A 206 -14.69 12.51 1.40
CA LYS A 206 -15.71 13.54 1.61
C LYS A 206 -16.37 14.05 0.31
N THR A 207 -15.92 13.58 -0.86
CA THR A 207 -16.41 14.07 -2.16
C THR A 207 -17.93 14.01 -2.23
N ASP A 208 -18.56 15.14 -2.55
CA ASP A 208 -19.94 15.19 -2.95
C ASP A 208 -20.02 14.86 -4.45
N PHE A 209 -20.39 13.62 -4.77
CA PHE A 209 -20.43 13.16 -6.14
C PHE A 209 -21.42 13.96 -7.00
N ALA A 210 -22.57 14.34 -6.45
CA ALA A 210 -23.56 15.11 -7.19
C ALA A 210 -23.03 16.52 -7.51
N ALA A 211 -22.44 17.20 -6.53
CA ALA A 211 -21.81 18.51 -6.74
C ALA A 211 -20.59 18.44 -7.68
N ALA A 212 -19.92 17.29 -7.74
CA ALA A 212 -18.83 17.04 -8.68
C ALA A 212 -19.29 16.62 -10.08
N GLY A 213 -20.61 16.59 -10.37
CA GLY A 213 -21.13 16.19 -11.68
C GLY A 213 -21.13 14.67 -11.93
N ILE A 214 -20.85 13.86 -10.89
CA ILE A 214 -20.85 12.39 -10.97
C ILE A 214 -22.25 11.87 -10.69
N ALA A 215 -23.06 11.79 -11.74
CA ALA A 215 -24.47 11.44 -11.64
C ALA A 215 -24.67 9.91 -11.50
N SER A 216 -25.56 9.50 -10.58
CA SER A 216 -25.88 8.09 -10.32
C SER A 216 -26.54 7.38 -11.50
N GLU A 217 -27.06 8.10 -12.46
CA GLU A 217 -27.62 7.59 -13.72
C GLU A 217 -26.52 6.99 -14.60
N LYS A 218 -25.35 7.64 -14.64
CA LYS A 218 -24.19 7.23 -15.44
C LYS A 218 -23.20 6.37 -14.65
N PHE A 219 -23.07 6.61 -13.35
CA PHE A 219 -22.06 5.97 -12.51
C PHE A 219 -22.68 5.02 -11.49
N SER A 220 -21.99 3.92 -11.25
CA SER A 220 -22.15 3.10 -10.04
C SER A 220 -21.30 3.73 -8.93
N ILE A 221 -21.95 4.17 -7.86
CA ILE A 221 -21.30 4.86 -6.74
C ILE A 221 -21.25 3.93 -5.54
N SER A 222 -20.08 3.72 -4.96
CA SER A 222 -19.85 2.90 -3.77
C SER A 222 -19.13 3.71 -2.70
N ARG A 223 -19.63 3.58 -1.45
CA ARG A 223 -18.99 4.09 -0.25
C ARG A 223 -18.85 2.93 0.74
N GLN A 224 -17.68 2.35 0.80
CA GLN A 224 -17.42 1.17 1.65
C GLN A 224 -16.02 1.25 2.25
N PRO A 225 -15.79 0.62 3.43
CA PRO A 225 -14.45 0.53 3.97
C PRO A 225 -13.60 -0.43 3.13
N SER A 226 -12.29 -0.16 3.10
CA SER A 226 -11.29 -1.10 2.57
C SER A 226 -10.90 -2.14 3.63
N ASP A 227 -10.02 -3.05 3.26
CA ASP A 227 -9.37 -4.01 4.18
C ASP A 227 -8.15 -3.42 4.89
N ARG A 228 -7.85 -2.16 4.63
CA ARG A 228 -6.78 -1.44 5.32
C ARG A 228 -7.31 -0.72 6.56
N LEU A 229 -6.42 -0.48 7.49
CA LEU A 229 -6.72 0.16 8.77
C LEU A 229 -5.91 1.43 8.93
N ASP A 230 -6.58 2.51 9.31
CA ASP A 230 -5.92 3.67 9.87
C ASP A 230 -5.30 3.24 11.20
N THR A 231 -3.99 3.37 11.32
CA THR A 231 -3.20 2.76 12.39
C THR A 231 -2.12 3.71 12.87
N LEU A 232 -1.89 3.76 14.16
CA LEU A 232 -0.71 4.38 14.74
C LEU A 232 0.41 3.35 14.81
N SER A 233 1.55 3.63 14.17
CA SER A 233 2.81 2.92 14.38
C SER A 233 3.59 3.65 15.46
N LEU A 234 3.98 2.95 16.52
CA LEU A 234 4.69 3.54 17.66
C LEU A 234 6.20 3.40 17.49
N ALA A 235 6.96 4.37 17.98
CA ALA A 235 8.41 4.26 18.04
C ALA A 235 8.85 3.15 19.01
N ASP A 236 10.00 2.56 18.76
CA ASP A 236 10.64 1.58 19.65
C ASP A 236 11.59 2.24 20.67
N THR A 237 11.62 3.56 20.67
CA THR A 237 12.41 4.42 21.55
C THR A 237 11.52 5.36 22.37
N GLY A 238 12.13 6.13 23.25
CA GLY A 238 11.46 7.18 24.03
C GLY A 238 10.33 6.63 24.89
N ILE A 239 9.19 7.33 24.91
CA ILE A 239 8.03 7.00 25.74
C ILE A 239 7.44 5.63 25.43
N PHE A 240 7.57 5.14 24.19
CA PHE A 240 7.01 3.88 23.75
C PHE A 240 7.99 2.70 23.78
N ALA A 241 9.21 2.88 24.26
CA ALA A 241 10.13 1.76 24.51
C ALA A 241 9.54 0.74 25.48
N ASP A 242 8.78 1.23 26.49
CA ASP A 242 8.11 0.39 27.48
C ASP A 242 6.74 -0.13 27.00
N GLU A 243 6.48 -1.43 27.17
CA GLU A 243 5.21 -2.08 26.83
C GLU A 243 4.02 -1.49 27.58
N GLY A 244 4.19 -1.20 28.87
CA GLY A 244 3.14 -0.60 29.70
C GLY A 244 2.69 0.76 29.18
N SER A 245 3.64 1.59 28.72
CA SER A 245 3.38 2.90 28.13
C SER A 245 2.58 2.79 26.83
N ARG A 246 2.89 1.79 25.98
CA ARG A 246 2.12 1.54 24.74
C ARG A 246 0.68 1.15 25.06
N HIS A 247 0.47 0.27 26.03
CA HIS A 247 -0.89 -0.12 26.49
C HIS A 247 -1.62 1.05 27.12
N ALA A 248 -0.96 1.82 27.98
CA ALA A 248 -1.55 2.98 28.62
C ALA A 248 -2.01 4.02 27.58
N PHE A 249 -1.18 4.32 26.58
CA PHE A 249 -1.57 5.22 25.50
C PHE A 249 -2.74 4.66 24.69
N SER A 250 -2.72 3.36 24.36
CA SER A 250 -3.86 2.72 23.69
C SER A 250 -5.16 2.85 24.48
N SER A 251 -5.10 2.79 25.82
CA SER A 251 -6.28 2.83 26.71
C SER A 251 -6.90 4.21 26.85
N CYS A 252 -6.18 5.32 26.56
CA CYS A 252 -6.79 6.65 26.55
C CYS A 252 -7.59 6.95 25.28
N ILE A 253 -7.37 6.21 24.20
CA ILE A 253 -8.00 6.48 22.90
C ILE A 253 -9.47 6.03 22.90
N ASP A 254 -10.39 6.96 22.63
CA ASP A 254 -11.81 6.66 22.46
C ASP A 254 -12.14 6.16 21.05
N ARG A 255 -12.18 4.81 20.87
CA ARG A 255 -12.50 4.17 19.59
C ARG A 255 -13.91 4.48 19.10
N LYS A 256 -14.88 4.71 20.01
CA LYS A 256 -16.24 5.05 19.62
C LYS A 256 -16.31 6.46 19.04
N ALA A 257 -15.62 7.40 19.68
CA ALA A 257 -15.48 8.76 19.15
C ALA A 257 -14.78 8.77 17.80
N LEU A 258 -13.69 8.00 17.63
CA LEU A 258 -12.99 7.86 16.34
C LEU A 258 -13.88 7.30 15.24
N VAL A 259 -14.62 6.21 15.50
CA VAL A 259 -15.57 5.64 14.53
C VAL A 259 -16.63 6.67 14.15
N LYS A 260 -17.19 7.39 15.13
CA LYS A 260 -18.18 8.44 14.88
C LYS A 260 -17.60 9.55 14.01
N THR A 261 -16.49 10.17 14.43
CA THR A 261 -15.84 11.27 13.71
C THR A 261 -15.45 10.86 12.29
N THR A 262 -14.84 9.68 12.12
CA THR A 262 -14.40 9.20 10.80
C THR A 262 -15.60 8.87 9.91
N SER A 263 -16.66 8.27 10.45
CA SER A 263 -17.87 7.96 9.68
C SER A 263 -18.59 9.21 9.21
N GLU A 264 -18.75 10.20 10.08
CA GLU A 264 -19.38 11.49 9.75
C GLU A 264 -18.57 12.26 8.71
N PHE A 265 -17.26 12.35 8.92
CA PHE A 265 -16.36 13.03 7.98
C PHE A 265 -16.35 12.39 6.57
N SER A 266 -16.30 11.06 6.52
CA SER A 266 -16.22 10.32 5.26
C SER A 266 -17.57 10.02 4.61
N ARG A 267 -18.68 10.30 5.28
CA ARG A 267 -20.01 9.86 4.86
C ARG A 267 -20.07 8.35 4.60
N ASN A 268 -19.28 7.60 5.36
CA ASN A 268 -19.10 6.16 5.20
C ASN A 268 -19.14 5.46 6.56
N ARG A 269 -19.67 4.26 6.61
CA ARG A 269 -19.70 3.48 7.85
C ARG A 269 -18.37 2.77 8.04
N VAL A 270 -17.52 3.30 8.92
CA VAL A 270 -16.28 2.63 9.33
C VAL A 270 -16.47 1.84 10.60
N THR A 271 -15.58 0.91 10.87
CA THR A 271 -15.54 0.11 12.10
C THR A 271 -14.16 0.17 12.73
N ALA A 272 -14.10 -0.04 14.04
CA ALA A 272 -12.83 -0.23 14.73
C ALA A 272 -12.60 -1.73 14.97
N THR A 273 -11.33 -2.14 14.97
CA THR A 273 -10.91 -3.50 15.31
C THR A 273 -9.59 -3.47 16.08
N GLY A 274 -9.40 -4.41 17.00
CA GLY A 274 -8.11 -4.63 17.65
C GLY A 274 -7.24 -5.66 16.93
N LEU A 275 -7.75 -6.25 15.84
CA LEU A 275 -6.99 -7.23 15.03
C LEU A 275 -6.00 -6.51 14.12
N ARG A 276 -4.86 -7.14 13.92
CA ARG A 276 -3.73 -6.63 13.12
C ARG A 276 -3.40 -7.51 11.92
N VAL A 277 -3.66 -8.80 12.06
CA VAL A 277 -3.33 -9.82 11.04
C VAL A 277 -4.52 -10.09 10.13
N LEU A 278 -5.70 -10.23 10.72
CA LEU A 278 -6.89 -10.60 9.98
C LEU A 278 -7.61 -9.38 9.44
N GLN A 279 -7.81 -9.38 8.13
CA GLN A 279 -8.53 -8.30 7.44
C GLN A 279 -9.99 -8.20 7.90
N PRO A 280 -10.56 -6.98 7.97
CA PRO A 280 -11.95 -6.77 8.38
C PRO A 280 -12.98 -7.55 7.56
N SER A 281 -12.75 -7.73 6.25
CA SER A 281 -13.63 -8.49 5.35
C SER A 281 -13.48 -10.01 5.45
N ALA A 282 -12.46 -10.51 6.17
CA ALA A 282 -12.21 -11.94 6.23
C ALA A 282 -13.41 -12.69 6.84
N PRO A 283 -13.88 -13.80 6.21
CA PRO A 283 -15.06 -14.55 6.69
C PRO A 283 -14.90 -15.10 8.11
N THR A 284 -13.66 -15.22 8.60
CA THR A 284 -13.35 -15.68 9.96
C THR A 284 -13.37 -14.56 10.99
N HIS A 285 -13.38 -13.29 10.58
CA HIS A 285 -13.36 -12.13 11.48
C HIS A 285 -14.46 -12.17 12.57
N PRO A 286 -15.73 -12.53 12.27
CA PRO A 286 -16.76 -12.64 13.29
C PRO A 286 -16.46 -13.65 14.40
N ARG A 287 -15.69 -14.70 14.12
CA ARG A 287 -15.28 -15.72 15.09
C ARG A 287 -14.26 -15.21 16.09
N LEU A 288 -13.58 -14.10 15.80
CA LEU A 288 -12.56 -13.46 16.61
C LEU A 288 -13.06 -12.24 17.37
N LYS A 289 -14.37 -12.08 17.51
CA LYS A 289 -14.99 -10.89 18.12
C LYS A 289 -14.41 -10.57 19.50
N ALA A 290 -14.18 -11.56 20.35
CA ALA A 290 -13.59 -11.34 21.68
C ALA A 290 -12.17 -10.79 21.58
N LEU A 291 -11.37 -11.31 20.66
CA LEU A 291 -10.00 -10.87 20.41
C LEU A 291 -9.98 -9.50 19.71
N SER A 292 -10.89 -9.27 18.76
CA SER A 292 -10.99 -7.96 18.09
C SER A 292 -11.38 -6.82 19.01
N GLY A 293 -12.09 -7.13 20.11
CA GLY A 293 -12.45 -6.19 21.17
C GLY A 293 -11.40 -6.05 22.29
N ALA A 294 -10.39 -6.92 22.31
CA ALA A 294 -9.34 -6.86 23.33
C ALA A 294 -8.55 -5.56 23.21
N HIS A 295 -8.20 -4.95 24.33
CA HIS A 295 -7.45 -3.68 24.40
C HIS A 295 -8.10 -2.50 23.69
N MET A 296 -9.39 -2.57 23.39
CA MET A 296 -10.15 -1.48 22.78
C MET A 296 -11.01 -0.70 23.79
N THR A 297 -11.15 -1.23 25.00
CA THR A 297 -11.89 -0.57 26.07
C THR A 297 -11.04 0.56 26.64
N ARG A 298 -11.66 1.72 26.79
CA ARG A 298 -11.03 2.89 27.36
C ARG A 298 -10.82 2.69 28.88
N ASP A 299 -9.61 3.00 29.36
CA ASP A 299 -9.25 2.96 30.78
C ASP A 299 -8.43 4.21 31.13
N ILE A 300 -9.14 5.29 31.47
CA ILE A 300 -8.52 6.57 31.81
C ILE A 300 -7.68 6.50 33.10
N PRO A 301 -8.15 5.82 34.19
CA PRO A 301 -7.32 5.64 35.37
C PRO A 301 -5.98 4.97 35.09
N ALA A 302 -5.96 3.89 34.31
CA ALA A 302 -4.72 3.20 33.94
C ALA A 302 -3.81 4.07 33.07
N ALA A 303 -4.38 4.76 32.07
CA ALA A 303 -3.64 5.70 31.23
C ALA A 303 -3.02 6.83 32.05
N LYS A 304 -3.78 7.42 32.96
CA LYS A 304 -3.33 8.48 33.85
C LYS A 304 -2.21 8.02 34.78
N ALA A 305 -2.38 6.84 35.41
CA ALA A 305 -1.37 6.31 36.32
C ALA A 305 0.00 6.10 35.67
N ALA A 306 0.04 5.75 34.37
CA ALA A 306 1.27 5.49 33.64
C ALA A 306 1.85 6.70 32.89
N LEU A 307 1.00 7.61 32.39
CA LEU A 307 1.41 8.64 31.42
C LEU A 307 0.93 10.07 31.77
N GLU A 308 0.44 10.35 32.99
CA GLU A 308 0.07 11.71 33.37
C GLU A 308 1.23 12.68 33.18
N GLY A 309 1.00 13.80 32.49
CA GLY A 309 2.01 14.82 32.20
C GLY A 309 2.91 14.50 31.00
N ALA A 310 2.76 13.31 30.40
CA ALA A 310 3.52 12.96 29.20
C ALA A 310 3.03 13.72 27.96
N THR A 311 3.95 13.97 27.04
CA THR A 311 3.66 14.49 25.69
C THR A 311 3.92 13.42 24.66
N VAL A 312 2.97 13.23 23.73
CA VAL A 312 3.05 12.29 22.61
C VAL A 312 2.88 13.08 21.31
N ARG A 313 3.88 13.04 20.44
CA ARG A 313 3.87 13.67 19.13
C ARG A 313 3.36 12.67 18.10
N ILE A 314 2.28 13.01 17.36
CA ILE A 314 1.71 12.16 16.32
C ILE A 314 1.95 12.77 14.95
N GLY A 315 2.82 12.14 14.15
CA GLY A 315 3.06 12.46 12.76
C GLY A 315 1.92 11.94 11.87
N TYR A 316 1.54 12.70 10.85
CA TYR A 316 0.56 12.30 9.83
C TYR A 316 0.67 13.15 8.57
N LEU A 317 0.31 12.59 7.40
CA LEU A 317 0.28 13.37 6.15
C LEU A 317 -0.76 14.47 6.21
N GLN A 318 -0.32 15.73 6.06
CA GLN A 318 -1.17 16.93 6.16
C GLN A 318 -2.27 16.99 5.11
N GLU A 319 -2.07 16.40 3.93
CA GLU A 319 -3.05 16.36 2.85
C GLU A 319 -4.29 15.51 3.20
N HIS A 320 -4.16 14.62 4.16
CA HIS A 320 -5.25 13.76 4.61
C HIS A 320 -6.02 14.39 5.78
N GLU A 321 -6.99 15.25 5.49
CA GLU A 321 -7.85 15.88 6.52
C GLU A 321 -8.46 14.85 7.48
N ARG A 322 -8.72 13.61 7.04
CA ARG A 322 -9.18 12.52 7.89
C ARG A 322 -8.22 12.27 9.05
N TYR A 323 -6.93 12.23 8.78
CA TYR A 323 -5.91 12.01 9.82
C TYR A 323 -5.89 13.16 10.82
N ALA A 324 -5.96 14.40 10.37
CA ALA A 324 -6.05 15.55 11.27
C ALA A 324 -7.24 15.44 12.23
N LYS A 325 -8.42 15.00 11.72
CA LYS A 325 -9.62 14.77 12.55
C LYS A 325 -9.44 13.61 13.54
N GLN A 326 -8.77 12.55 13.14
CA GLN A 326 -8.48 11.42 14.02
C GLN A 326 -7.48 11.82 15.11
N VAL A 327 -6.41 12.54 14.78
CA VAL A 327 -5.42 13.06 15.76
C VAL A 327 -6.10 13.99 16.76
N GLU A 328 -6.95 14.91 16.30
CA GLU A 328 -7.73 15.79 17.19
C GLU A 328 -8.66 15.00 18.14
N THR A 329 -9.29 13.94 17.64
CA THR A 329 -10.12 13.06 18.48
C THR A 329 -9.29 12.32 19.54
N ILE A 330 -8.09 11.85 19.17
CA ILE A 330 -7.14 11.22 20.11
C ILE A 330 -6.68 12.24 21.15
N LYS A 331 -6.29 13.44 20.73
CA LYS A 331 -5.90 14.54 21.62
C LYS A 331 -6.95 14.79 22.67
N ASN A 332 -8.21 14.98 22.26
CA ASN A 332 -9.30 15.26 23.18
C ASN A 332 -9.57 14.10 24.15
N SER A 333 -9.50 12.84 23.68
CA SER A 333 -9.74 11.67 24.53
C SER A 333 -8.61 11.41 25.53
N CYS A 334 -7.35 11.62 25.14
CA CYS A 334 -6.20 11.37 26.00
C CYS A 334 -5.93 12.52 26.99
N ALA A 335 -6.41 13.74 26.71
CA ALA A 335 -6.35 14.85 27.63
C ALA A 335 -7.03 14.55 28.98
N GLU A 336 -8.07 13.70 29.01
CA GLU A 336 -8.73 13.27 30.25
C GLU A 336 -7.81 12.45 31.16
N ALA A 337 -6.78 11.81 30.60
CA ALA A 337 -5.73 11.14 31.36
C ALA A 337 -4.53 12.04 31.68
N GLY A 338 -4.60 13.33 31.37
CA GLY A 338 -3.48 14.27 31.56
C GLY A 338 -2.35 14.09 30.55
N ILE A 339 -2.61 13.42 29.42
CA ILE A 339 -1.64 13.20 28.34
C ILE A 339 -1.82 14.32 27.32
N THR A 340 -0.72 15.02 26.99
CA THR A 340 -0.69 16.00 25.91
C THR A 340 -0.40 15.31 24.60
N VAL A 341 -1.26 15.49 23.59
CA VAL A 341 -1.03 15.00 22.25
C VAL A 341 -0.73 16.19 21.33
N GLU A 342 0.42 16.16 20.68
CA GLU A 342 0.86 17.16 19.72
C GLU A 342 0.69 16.59 18.29
N ALA A 343 0.01 17.37 17.45
CA ALA A 343 -0.18 17.04 16.04
C ALA A 343 1.02 17.51 15.22
N VAL A 344 1.66 16.62 14.47
CA VAL A 344 2.82 16.91 13.61
C VAL A 344 2.42 16.67 12.14
N PRO A 345 1.92 17.71 11.42
CA PRO A 345 1.60 17.57 10.01
C PRO A 345 2.87 17.43 9.16
N LEU A 346 2.90 16.40 8.31
CA LEU A 346 4.04 16.05 7.47
C LEU A 346 3.71 16.27 6.00
N THR A 347 4.68 16.65 5.20
CA THR A 347 4.56 16.70 3.73
C THR A 347 4.85 15.35 3.08
N ALA A 348 5.59 14.48 3.77
CA ALA A 348 5.87 13.10 3.38
C ALA A 348 6.00 12.24 4.65
N THR A 349 5.59 10.97 4.58
CA THR A 349 5.84 10.02 5.66
C THR A 349 7.28 9.53 5.60
N ASN A 350 7.95 9.51 6.75
CA ASN A 350 9.28 8.94 6.87
C ASN A 350 9.37 8.10 8.15
N TYR A 351 9.38 6.79 8.00
CA TYR A 351 9.54 5.89 9.15
C TYR A 351 10.95 5.93 9.76
N GLY A 352 11.95 6.43 9.01
CA GLY A 352 13.31 6.59 9.51
C GLY A 352 13.43 7.62 10.63
N THR A 353 12.53 8.61 10.69
CA THR A 353 12.50 9.62 11.74
C THR A 353 11.47 9.35 12.86
N LEU A 354 10.83 8.17 12.84
CA LEU A 354 9.94 7.74 13.92
C LEU A 354 10.77 7.46 15.18
N GLY A 355 10.43 8.16 16.26
CA GLY A 355 11.19 8.19 17.51
C GLY A 355 12.08 9.42 17.66
N GLU A 356 12.33 10.17 16.58
CA GLU A 356 13.07 11.43 16.58
C GLU A 356 12.15 12.64 16.43
N ASP A 357 11.48 12.77 15.28
CA ASP A 357 10.59 13.88 14.97
C ASP A 357 9.20 13.72 15.57
N TYR A 358 8.72 12.48 15.67
CA TYR A 358 7.43 12.12 16.25
C TYR A 358 7.49 10.74 16.92
N ASP A 359 6.67 10.53 17.93
CA ASP A 359 6.65 9.30 18.75
C ASP A 359 5.71 8.24 18.17
N ALA A 360 4.72 8.67 17.40
CA ALA A 360 3.79 7.80 16.69
C ALA A 360 3.52 8.34 15.28
N LEU A 361 3.31 7.45 14.31
CA LEU A 361 2.95 7.81 12.94
C LEU A 361 1.57 7.26 12.59
N LEU A 362 0.64 8.14 12.24
CA LEU A 362 -0.67 7.76 11.72
C LEU A 362 -0.60 7.53 10.22
N SER A 363 -0.89 6.33 9.79
CA SER A 363 -0.96 5.94 8.39
C SER A 363 -2.00 4.84 8.17
N THR A 364 -2.38 4.62 6.91
CA THR A 364 -3.25 3.50 6.54
C THR A 364 -2.40 2.30 6.16
N LEU A 365 -2.55 1.21 6.90
CA LEU A 365 -1.76 0.00 6.75
C LEU A 365 -2.63 -1.20 6.36
N SER A 366 -2.07 -2.12 5.59
CA SER A 366 -2.63 -3.46 5.40
C SER A 366 -2.44 -4.30 6.68
N GLY A 367 -3.18 -5.43 6.80
CA GLY A 367 -3.34 -6.20 8.03
C GLY A 367 -2.10 -6.52 8.86
N PHE A 368 -0.89 -6.52 8.30
CA PHE A 368 0.32 -6.78 9.09
C PHE A 368 1.09 -5.51 9.47
N GLY A 369 0.91 -4.43 8.74
CA GLY A 369 1.60 -3.17 9.01
C GLY A 369 3.10 -3.36 9.24
N ARG A 370 3.66 -2.68 10.25
CA ARG A 370 5.08 -2.78 10.65
C ARG A 370 5.42 -3.99 11.53
N ASN A 371 4.50 -4.94 11.66
CA ASN A 371 4.71 -6.13 12.49
C ASN A 371 5.54 -7.22 11.76
N GLY A 372 6.27 -6.86 10.72
CA GLY A 372 7.01 -7.75 9.82
C GLY A 372 8.06 -8.65 10.47
N LEU A 373 8.51 -8.34 11.69
CA LEU A 373 9.42 -9.20 12.47
C LEU A 373 8.68 -10.22 13.34
N SER A 374 7.36 -10.14 13.43
CA SER A 374 6.55 -11.08 14.20
C SER A 374 6.42 -12.43 13.47
N LYS A 375 6.54 -13.53 14.20
CA LYS A 375 6.17 -14.87 13.71
C LYS A 375 4.69 -14.96 13.30
N ALA A 376 3.89 -13.96 13.64
CA ALA A 376 2.54 -13.73 13.20
C ALA A 376 2.37 -13.76 11.68
N ASP A 377 3.37 -13.32 10.96
CA ASP A 377 3.37 -13.26 9.51
C ASP A 377 3.34 -14.64 8.82
N GLN A 378 3.52 -15.69 9.60
CA GLN A 378 3.51 -17.08 9.12
C GLN A 378 2.18 -17.78 9.31
N ALA A 379 1.20 -17.11 9.92
CA ALA A 379 -0.06 -17.71 10.28
C ALA A 379 -0.94 -17.95 9.05
N SER A 380 -0.98 -19.17 8.57
CA SER A 380 -1.88 -19.63 7.50
C SER A 380 -3.13 -20.31 8.04
N LEU A 381 -3.07 -20.79 9.27
CA LEU A 381 -4.15 -21.50 9.94
C LEU A 381 -4.73 -20.68 11.08
N LEU A 382 -6.02 -20.82 11.35
CA LEU A 382 -6.71 -20.06 12.39
C LEU A 382 -6.03 -20.13 13.77
N PRO A 383 -5.53 -21.26 14.27
CA PRO A 383 -4.81 -21.30 15.55
C PRO A 383 -3.52 -20.46 15.56
N GLU A 384 -2.84 -20.39 14.42
CA GLU A 384 -1.63 -19.59 14.26
C GLU A 384 -1.96 -18.12 14.21
N ILE A 385 -3.00 -17.73 13.47
CA ILE A 385 -3.54 -16.36 13.42
C ILE A 385 -3.93 -15.89 14.82
N LEU A 386 -4.61 -16.74 15.59
CA LEU A 386 -5.01 -16.43 16.98
C LEU A 386 -3.81 -16.18 17.89
N ARG A 387 -2.77 -16.99 17.76
CA ARG A 387 -1.52 -16.81 18.55
C ARG A 387 -0.82 -15.53 18.15
N ALA A 388 -0.71 -15.30 16.85
CA ALA A 388 -0.12 -14.13 16.27
C ALA A 388 -0.80 -12.83 16.73
N GLU A 389 -2.12 -12.77 16.64
CA GLU A 389 -2.89 -11.62 17.10
C GLU A 389 -2.66 -11.34 18.59
N LYS A 390 -2.58 -12.38 19.43
CA LYS A 390 -2.28 -12.22 20.86
C LYS A 390 -0.90 -11.64 21.11
N GLU A 391 0.12 -12.15 20.42
CA GLU A 391 1.50 -11.66 20.52
C GLU A 391 1.60 -10.20 20.09
N LEU A 392 0.94 -9.83 18.96
CA LEU A 392 0.92 -8.46 18.47
C LEU A 392 0.13 -7.51 19.37
N GLN A 393 -0.98 -7.97 19.94
CA GLN A 393 -1.76 -7.20 20.90
C GLN A 393 -0.97 -6.97 22.20
N GLN A 394 -0.20 -7.94 22.64
CA GLN A 394 0.65 -7.80 23.80
C GLN A 394 1.82 -6.84 23.53
N ALA A 395 2.51 -6.99 22.43
CA ALA A 395 3.64 -6.11 22.08
C ALA A 395 3.21 -4.66 21.81
N MET A 396 2.04 -4.47 21.22
CA MET A 396 1.37 -3.19 20.91
C MET A 396 2.24 -2.15 20.18
N TRP A 397 3.08 -2.60 19.23
CA TRP A 397 3.83 -1.69 18.37
C TRP A 397 2.97 -0.92 17.38
N THR A 398 1.77 -1.40 17.15
CA THR A 398 0.75 -0.72 16.33
C THR A 398 -0.57 -0.67 17.08
N ILE A 399 -1.29 0.43 16.89
CA ILE A 399 -2.62 0.66 17.45
C ILE A 399 -3.60 0.86 16.30
N PRO A 400 -4.35 -0.17 15.87
CA PRO A 400 -5.41 -0.01 14.90
C PRO A 400 -6.51 0.92 15.41
N LEU A 401 -6.99 1.81 14.56
CA LEU A 401 -8.00 2.82 14.88
C LEU A 401 -9.33 2.51 14.22
N THR A 402 -9.40 2.71 12.90
CA THR A 402 -10.62 2.48 12.09
C THR A 402 -10.27 1.85 10.76
N THR A 403 -11.24 1.16 10.15
CA THR A 403 -11.13 0.79 8.74
C THR A 403 -11.03 2.06 7.89
N GLU A 404 -10.21 2.00 6.83
CA GLU A 404 -10.08 3.08 5.87
C GLU A 404 -11.40 3.24 5.08
N PRO A 405 -12.02 4.41 5.09
CA PRO A 405 -13.17 4.66 4.22
C PRO A 405 -12.73 4.90 2.78
N ARG A 406 -13.53 4.44 1.80
CA ARG A 406 -13.31 4.73 0.36
C ARG A 406 -14.59 5.25 -0.28
N ALA A 407 -14.43 6.08 -1.31
CA ALA A 407 -15.51 6.64 -2.11
C ALA A 407 -15.17 6.41 -3.60
N ILE A 408 -15.89 5.51 -4.24
CA ILE A 408 -15.58 5.04 -5.60
C ILE A 408 -16.76 5.33 -6.50
N ALA A 409 -16.48 5.79 -7.73
CA ALA A 409 -17.46 5.87 -8.80
C ALA A 409 -16.88 5.25 -10.07
N THR A 410 -17.70 4.44 -10.76
CA THR A 410 -17.33 3.74 -12.00
C THR A 410 -18.43 3.95 -13.04
N LEU A 411 -18.10 4.24 -14.29
CA LEU A 411 -19.10 4.26 -15.37
C LEU A 411 -19.80 2.91 -15.46
N LYS A 412 -21.15 2.94 -15.65
CA LYS A 412 -21.96 1.72 -15.70
C LYS A 412 -21.73 0.90 -16.98
N ASN A 413 -21.25 1.54 -18.04
CA ASN A 413 -20.88 0.88 -19.28
C ASN A 413 -19.40 0.42 -19.33
N LEU A 414 -18.67 0.57 -18.22
CA LEU A 414 -17.32 0.06 -18.12
C LEU A 414 -17.34 -1.24 -17.31
N ASP A 415 -16.97 -2.34 -17.95
CA ASP A 415 -16.91 -3.67 -17.34
C ASP A 415 -15.49 -4.01 -16.86
N ASN A 416 -15.39 -5.09 -16.07
CA ASN A 416 -14.17 -5.59 -15.48
C ASN A 416 -13.46 -4.66 -14.47
N VAL A 417 -14.09 -3.59 -14.02
CA VAL A 417 -13.56 -2.79 -12.92
C VAL A 417 -13.81 -3.51 -11.61
N VAL A 418 -12.78 -4.20 -11.13
CA VAL A 418 -12.87 -5.00 -9.90
C VAL A 418 -12.11 -4.29 -8.79
N ASP A 419 -12.79 -4.02 -7.67
CA ASP A 419 -12.12 -3.40 -6.53
C ASP A 419 -11.10 -4.36 -5.90
N ASN A 420 -9.92 -3.83 -5.63
CA ASN A 420 -8.93 -4.48 -4.79
C ASN A 420 -8.83 -3.68 -3.49
N PRO A 421 -9.34 -4.19 -2.37
CA PRO A 421 -9.35 -3.45 -1.11
C PRO A 421 -7.96 -3.30 -0.48
N GLY A 422 -6.92 -3.88 -1.08
CA GLY A 422 -5.52 -3.76 -0.67
C GLY A 422 -4.83 -2.51 -1.23
N ASN A 423 -3.49 -2.51 -1.17
CA ASN A 423 -2.67 -1.35 -1.53
C ASN A 423 -2.71 -0.96 -3.02
N VAL A 424 -3.00 -1.91 -3.91
CA VAL A 424 -2.99 -1.65 -5.37
C VAL A 424 -4.26 -0.90 -5.82
N GLY A 425 -5.35 -1.01 -5.06
CA GLY A 425 -6.59 -0.31 -5.35
C GLY A 425 -7.25 -0.75 -6.66
N LEU A 426 -8.07 0.14 -7.25
CA LEU A 426 -8.86 -0.13 -8.45
C LEU A 426 -8.01 -0.42 -9.69
N SER A 427 -6.83 0.16 -9.80
CA SER A 427 -6.00 0.08 -11.01
C SER A 427 -5.32 -1.27 -11.24
N TRP A 428 -5.44 -2.23 -10.31
CA TRP A 428 -4.71 -3.50 -10.36
C TRP A 428 -4.98 -4.34 -11.62
N ASN A 429 -6.13 -4.16 -12.26
CA ASN A 429 -6.56 -4.86 -13.47
C ASN A 429 -7.06 -3.91 -14.59
N MET A 430 -6.55 -2.67 -14.60
CA MET A 430 -7.01 -1.67 -15.56
C MET A 430 -6.72 -2.03 -17.02
N ASP A 431 -5.79 -2.93 -17.27
CA ASP A 431 -5.50 -3.50 -18.58
C ASP A 431 -6.66 -4.35 -19.14
N ARG A 432 -7.60 -4.73 -18.29
CA ARG A 432 -8.76 -5.57 -18.62
C ARG A 432 -10.10 -4.83 -18.59
N TRP A 433 -10.09 -3.53 -18.36
CA TRP A 433 -11.31 -2.71 -18.40
C TRP A 433 -11.83 -2.60 -19.83
N VAL A 434 -13.13 -2.81 -20.03
CA VAL A 434 -13.76 -2.83 -21.36
C VAL A 434 -15.02 -1.96 -21.37
N GLU A 435 -15.13 -1.02 -22.32
CA GLU A 435 -16.36 -0.30 -22.58
C GLU A 435 -17.35 -1.21 -23.31
N LEU A 436 -18.55 -1.39 -22.75
CA LEU A 436 -19.58 -2.29 -23.28
C LEU A 436 -20.15 -1.79 -24.62
N ASP A 437 -20.15 -0.49 -24.87
CA ASP A 437 -20.66 0.11 -26.09
C ASP A 437 -19.83 -0.25 -27.35
N HIS A 438 -18.67 -0.84 -27.17
CA HIS A 438 -17.77 -1.30 -28.22
C HIS A 438 -17.76 -2.82 -28.44
N ILE A 439 -18.58 -3.56 -27.70
CA ILE A 439 -18.75 -5.00 -27.94
C ILE A 439 -19.70 -5.13 -29.16
N PRO A 440 -19.22 -5.60 -30.34
CA PRO A 440 -20.12 -5.85 -31.47
C PRO A 440 -21.18 -6.86 -31.02
N GLU A 441 -22.45 -6.53 -31.22
CA GLU A 441 -23.54 -7.47 -30.97
C GLU A 441 -23.19 -8.80 -31.64
N THR A 442 -22.97 -9.83 -30.86
CA THR A 442 -22.89 -11.19 -31.37
C THR A 442 -24.24 -11.50 -31.97
N THR A 443 -24.35 -11.47 -33.31
CA THR A 443 -25.52 -11.92 -34.04
C THR A 443 -25.86 -13.31 -33.51
N SER A 444 -26.94 -13.38 -32.74
CA SER A 444 -27.52 -14.64 -32.32
C SER A 444 -27.88 -15.41 -33.60
N ALA A 445 -27.12 -16.48 -33.86
CA ALA A 445 -27.48 -17.41 -34.91
C ALA A 445 -28.86 -17.98 -34.57
N THR A 446 -29.87 -17.49 -35.24
CA THR A 446 -31.23 -18.04 -35.24
C THR A 446 -31.15 -19.45 -35.82
N ASP A 447 -31.23 -20.41 -34.95
CA ASP A 447 -31.35 -21.83 -35.28
C ASP A 447 -32.72 -22.06 -35.94
N THR A 448 -32.77 -21.98 -37.28
CA THR A 448 -33.89 -22.36 -38.05
C THR A 448 -33.86 -23.90 -38.24
N SER A 449 -34.32 -24.63 -37.22
CA SER A 449 -34.64 -26.04 -37.38
C SER A 449 -35.91 -26.14 -38.20
N THR A 450 -35.78 -26.31 -39.51
CA THR A 450 -36.86 -26.74 -40.40
C THR A 450 -37.22 -28.18 -40.04
N LYS A 451 -38.37 -28.34 -39.39
CA LYS A 451 -39.11 -29.63 -39.40
C LYS A 451 -39.45 -29.98 -40.85
N LYS A 452 -38.98 -31.16 -41.30
CA LYS A 452 -39.60 -31.86 -42.39
C LYS A 452 -40.30 -33.11 -41.85
N SER A 453 -41.54 -33.19 -42.19
CA SER A 453 -42.49 -34.29 -42.07
C SER A 453 -41.98 -35.67 -42.48
#